data_457ea49872179a5723a6b25ed7af8bfc
#
_entry.id   457ea49872179a5723a6b25ed7af8bfc
#
_cell.length_a   1.000
_cell.length_b   1.000
_cell.length_c   1.000
_cell.angle_alpha   90.00
_cell.angle_beta   90.00
_cell.angle_gamma   90.00
#
_symmetry.space_group_name_H-M   'P 1'
#
loop_
_entity.id
_entity.type
_entity.pdbx_description
1 polymer ?
#
loop_
_entity_poly.entity_id
_entity_poly.type
_entity_poly.pdbx_seq_one_letter_code
_entity_poly.pdbx_strand_id
1 'polypeptide(L)'
;MAILSAMVSCLSTYYPESPPHDPDLNMVRLLAQLKTIAAYAYKKSVGQPMVYPRNELSYCANFLQMMFAVPSEEYHISPVLESALNALLILHADHEQNCSTSTVRVVGSSQANLFASISAGICALWGPLHGGANQEVIEMLERIRDDGGDLKKYVAMAKDKKSGFRLMGFGHRVYKNFDPRATILKKKAGEVLGLLDRKSTRLNSSHLVISYAVFCLKK
;
A
#
# COMPACT_ATOMS: atom_id res chain seq x y z
N MET A 1 5.42 -4.67 8.59
CA MET A 1 4.57 -5.87 8.42
C MET A 1 4.43 -6.67 9.71
N ALA A 2 5.50 -6.99 10.48
CA ALA A 2 5.41 -7.74 11.73
C ALA A 2 4.45 -7.10 12.75
N ILE A 3 4.58 -5.80 13.01
CA ILE A 3 3.67 -5.08 13.91
C ILE A 3 2.22 -5.18 13.40
N LEU A 4 2.00 -5.01 12.09
CA LEU A 4 0.67 -5.03 11.51
C LEU A 4 0.00 -6.40 11.70
N SER A 5 0.68 -7.49 11.35
CA SER A 5 0.12 -8.84 11.49
C SER A 5 -0.14 -9.21 12.95
N ALA A 6 0.81 -8.91 13.85
CA ALA A 6 0.66 -9.19 15.28
C ALA A 6 -0.52 -8.41 15.89
N MET A 7 -0.61 -7.10 15.62
CA MET A 7 -1.67 -6.25 16.16
C MET A 7 -3.04 -6.60 15.60
N VAL A 8 -3.13 -6.97 14.32
CA VAL A 8 -4.41 -7.46 13.75
C VAL A 8 -4.83 -8.76 14.42
N SER A 9 -3.91 -9.71 14.64
CA SER A 9 -4.23 -10.93 15.38
C SER A 9 -4.70 -10.63 16.82
N CYS A 10 -4.07 -9.67 17.51
CA CYS A 10 -4.45 -9.25 18.85
C CYS A 10 -5.87 -8.68 18.94
N LEU A 11 -6.46 -8.18 17.85
CA LEU A 11 -7.85 -7.69 17.86
C LEU A 11 -8.84 -8.77 18.27
N SER A 12 -8.52 -10.05 18.05
CA SER A 12 -9.37 -11.16 18.50
C SER A 12 -9.55 -11.23 20.02
N THR A 13 -8.65 -10.65 20.81
CA THR A 13 -8.81 -10.56 22.28
C THR A 13 -9.79 -9.49 22.72
N TYR A 14 -9.98 -8.47 21.90
CA TYR A 14 -10.89 -7.36 22.18
C TYR A 14 -12.28 -7.57 21.55
N TYR A 15 -12.35 -8.34 20.47
CA TYR A 15 -13.58 -8.60 19.72
C TYR A 15 -13.80 -10.11 19.55
N PRO A 16 -14.18 -10.81 20.64
CA PRO A 16 -14.42 -12.24 20.56
C PRO A 16 -15.60 -12.55 19.65
N GLU A 17 -15.53 -13.67 18.94
CA GLU A 17 -16.58 -14.15 18.03
C GLU A 17 -17.62 -15.04 18.76
N SER A 18 -17.69 -14.99 20.09
CA SER A 18 -18.70 -15.71 20.85
C SER A 18 -20.09 -15.07 20.71
N PRO A 19 -21.15 -15.85 20.60
CA PRO A 19 -22.50 -15.31 20.52
C PRO A 19 -22.90 -14.48 21.77
N PRO A 20 -23.65 -13.37 21.57
CA PRO A 20 -24.15 -12.84 20.33
C PRO A 20 -23.08 -12.00 19.63
N HIS A 21 -22.60 -12.44 18.47
CA HIS A 21 -21.64 -11.66 17.67
C HIS A 21 -22.25 -11.26 16.33
N ASP A 22 -21.86 -10.10 15.85
CA ASP A 22 -22.20 -9.59 14.52
C ASP A 22 -20.96 -9.68 13.63
N PRO A 23 -20.91 -10.61 12.65
CA PRO A 23 -19.79 -10.75 11.75
C PRO A 23 -19.51 -9.47 10.93
N ASP A 24 -20.55 -8.77 10.51
CA ASP A 24 -20.44 -7.54 9.73
C ASP A 24 -19.79 -6.45 10.56
N LEU A 25 -20.13 -6.36 11.83
CA LEU A 25 -19.50 -5.41 12.76
C LEU A 25 -18.01 -5.69 12.94
N ASN A 26 -17.59 -6.95 12.99
CA ASN A 26 -16.17 -7.30 13.09
C ASN A 26 -15.40 -6.98 11.80
N MET A 27 -16.01 -7.09 10.61
CA MET A 27 -15.43 -6.60 9.37
C MET A 27 -15.24 -5.08 9.37
N VAL A 28 -16.24 -4.32 9.82
CA VAL A 28 -16.15 -2.86 9.97
C VAL A 28 -15.06 -2.46 10.97
N ARG A 29 -15.00 -3.15 12.13
CA ARG A 29 -13.96 -2.94 13.14
C ARG A 29 -12.56 -3.18 12.58
N LEU A 30 -12.39 -4.29 11.85
CA LEU A 30 -11.12 -4.62 11.22
C LEU A 30 -10.67 -3.52 10.24
N LEU A 31 -11.55 -3.10 9.34
CA LEU A 31 -11.25 -2.02 8.39
C LEU A 31 -10.86 -0.72 9.12
N ALA A 32 -11.62 -0.33 10.15
CA ALA A 32 -11.34 0.87 10.92
C ALA A 32 -10.01 0.81 11.67
N GLN A 33 -9.71 -0.34 12.31
CA GLN A 33 -8.49 -0.53 13.10
C GLN A 33 -7.25 -0.73 12.23
N LEU A 34 -7.37 -1.42 11.10
CA LEU A 34 -6.24 -1.73 10.22
C LEU A 34 -5.51 -0.46 9.76
N LYS A 35 -6.25 0.57 9.34
CA LYS A 35 -5.63 1.84 8.93
C LYS A 35 -4.88 2.51 10.08
N THR A 36 -5.41 2.44 11.30
CA THR A 36 -4.79 3.02 12.50
C THR A 36 -3.52 2.27 12.87
N ILE A 37 -3.58 0.93 12.89
CA ILE A 37 -2.40 0.08 13.17
C ILE A 37 -1.32 0.34 12.12
N ALA A 38 -1.68 0.41 10.83
CA ALA A 38 -0.73 0.67 9.75
C ALA A 38 -0.06 2.04 9.89
N ALA A 39 -0.84 3.10 10.18
CA ALA A 39 -0.32 4.44 10.40
C ALA A 39 0.62 4.49 11.62
N TYR A 40 0.25 3.86 12.72
CA TYR A 40 1.07 3.82 13.93
C TYR A 40 2.34 3.00 13.74
N ALA A 41 2.28 1.87 13.02
CA ALA A 41 3.46 1.10 12.66
C ALA A 41 4.44 1.92 11.82
N TYR A 42 3.94 2.71 10.87
CA TYR A 42 4.76 3.64 10.10
C TYR A 42 5.37 4.73 10.99
N LYS A 43 4.57 5.43 11.79
CA LYS A 43 5.05 6.46 12.73
C LYS A 43 6.15 5.93 13.65
N LYS A 44 5.96 4.73 14.17
CA LYS A 44 6.97 4.06 15.00
C LYS A 44 8.27 3.80 14.24
N SER A 45 8.18 3.36 12.98
CA SER A 45 9.36 3.05 12.16
C SER A 45 10.21 4.27 11.81
N VAL A 46 9.59 5.46 11.73
CA VAL A 46 10.29 6.73 11.44
C VAL A 46 10.56 7.57 12.70
N GLY A 47 10.28 7.04 13.88
CA GLY A 47 10.55 7.73 15.15
C GLY A 47 9.66 8.94 15.41
N GLN A 48 8.47 9.00 14.79
CA GLN A 48 7.53 10.10 14.96
C GLN A 48 6.42 9.76 15.96
N PRO A 49 5.84 10.78 16.65
CA PRO A 49 4.72 10.57 17.55
C PRO A 49 3.47 10.12 16.82
N MET A 50 2.65 9.31 17.50
CA MET A 50 1.37 8.85 16.97
C MET A 50 0.37 10.00 16.95
N VAL A 51 -0.42 10.07 15.87
CA VAL A 51 -1.50 11.04 15.70
C VAL A 51 -2.82 10.28 15.72
N TYR A 52 -3.75 10.70 16.58
CA TYR A 52 -5.04 10.03 16.73
C TYR A 52 -5.95 10.27 15.53
N PRO A 53 -6.84 9.31 15.22
CA PRO A 53 -7.84 9.49 14.18
C PRO A 53 -8.84 10.61 14.54
N ARG A 54 -9.36 11.28 13.53
CA ARG A 54 -10.36 12.35 13.62
C ARG A 54 -11.66 11.88 12.99
N ASN A 55 -12.76 11.92 13.75
CA ASN A 55 -14.04 11.34 13.31
C ASN A 55 -14.71 12.10 12.16
N GLU A 56 -14.38 13.39 11.98
CA GLU A 56 -14.88 14.23 10.90
C GLU A 56 -14.24 13.97 9.54
N LEU A 57 -13.15 13.20 9.50
CA LEU A 57 -12.42 12.92 8.27
C LEU A 57 -12.89 11.64 7.59
N SER A 58 -12.85 11.62 6.28
CA SER A 58 -13.04 10.41 5.49
C SER A 58 -11.99 9.34 5.81
N TYR A 59 -12.20 8.12 5.38
CA TYR A 59 -11.28 7.01 5.62
C TYR A 59 -9.86 7.31 5.12
N CYS A 60 -9.72 7.79 3.87
CA CYS A 60 -8.42 8.08 3.27
C CYS A 60 -7.80 9.35 3.83
N ALA A 61 -8.59 10.41 4.05
CA ALA A 61 -8.12 11.64 4.67
C ALA A 61 -7.58 11.37 6.07
N ASN A 62 -8.29 10.57 6.85
CA ASN A 62 -7.90 10.19 8.20
C ASN A 62 -6.61 9.35 8.21
N PHE A 63 -6.46 8.42 7.26
CA PHE A 63 -5.22 7.66 7.12
C PHE A 63 -4.03 8.55 6.78
N LEU A 64 -4.18 9.49 5.83
CA LEU A 64 -3.14 10.45 5.48
C LEU A 64 -2.77 11.35 6.67
N GLN A 65 -3.78 11.82 7.41
CA GLN A 65 -3.59 12.60 8.64
C GLN A 65 -2.75 11.82 9.66
N MET A 66 -3.14 10.58 9.98
CA MET A 66 -2.42 9.77 10.96
C MET A 66 -1.00 9.42 10.53
N MET A 67 -0.77 9.22 9.22
CA MET A 67 0.54 8.88 8.70
C MET A 67 1.51 10.06 8.67
N PHE A 68 1.06 11.24 8.25
CA PHE A 68 1.96 12.31 7.84
C PHE A 68 1.88 13.57 8.72
N ALA A 69 0.80 13.78 9.47
CA ALA A 69 0.74 14.89 10.39
C ALA A 69 1.78 14.75 11.52
N VAL A 70 2.36 15.85 11.93
CA VAL A 70 3.23 15.95 13.11
C VAL A 70 2.65 17.00 14.05
N PRO A 71 2.77 16.83 15.39
CA PRO A 71 2.13 17.75 16.34
C PRO A 71 2.64 19.20 16.26
N SER A 72 3.83 19.40 15.70
CA SER A 72 4.48 20.73 15.59
C SER A 72 4.01 21.56 14.40
N GLU A 73 3.28 20.97 13.46
CA GLU A 73 2.88 21.63 12.22
C GLU A 73 1.43 21.30 11.86
N GLU A 74 0.74 22.25 11.24
CA GLU A 74 -0.59 22.01 10.70
C GLU A 74 -0.48 21.18 9.42
N TYR A 75 -1.17 20.04 9.40
CA TYR A 75 -1.21 19.16 8.23
C TYR A 75 -2.46 19.43 7.38
N HIS A 76 -2.25 19.94 6.19
CA HIS A 76 -3.32 20.16 5.22
C HIS A 76 -3.49 18.97 4.31
N ILE A 77 -4.63 18.27 4.43
CA ILE A 77 -4.97 17.14 3.59
C ILE A 77 -5.22 17.62 2.17
N SER A 78 -4.45 17.12 1.22
CA SER A 78 -4.67 17.40 -0.20
C SER A 78 -5.82 16.55 -0.76
N PRO A 79 -6.88 17.17 -1.31
CA PRO A 79 -7.96 16.42 -1.95
C PRO A 79 -7.48 15.52 -3.12
N VAL A 80 -6.40 15.91 -3.78
CA VAL A 80 -5.78 15.12 -4.86
C VAL A 80 -5.17 13.84 -4.29
N LEU A 81 -4.42 13.93 -3.18
CA LEU A 81 -3.82 12.76 -2.53
C LEU A 81 -4.90 11.84 -1.94
N GLU A 82 -5.94 12.42 -1.32
CA GLU A 82 -7.06 11.66 -0.79
C GLU A 82 -7.79 10.89 -1.91
N SER A 83 -8.13 11.56 -3.00
CA SER A 83 -8.78 10.93 -4.16
C SER A 83 -7.92 9.85 -4.80
N ALA A 84 -6.61 10.08 -4.87
CA ALA A 84 -5.67 9.13 -5.40
C ALA A 84 -5.55 7.87 -4.53
N LEU A 85 -5.43 8.03 -3.21
CA LEU A 85 -5.40 6.93 -2.26
C LEU A 85 -6.71 6.13 -2.28
N ASN A 86 -7.85 6.81 -2.32
CA ASN A 86 -9.15 6.16 -2.41
C ASN A 86 -9.28 5.29 -3.66
N ALA A 87 -8.90 5.82 -4.83
CA ALA A 87 -8.89 5.05 -6.08
C ALA A 87 -7.95 3.84 -5.98
N LEU A 88 -6.79 4.00 -5.37
CA LEU A 88 -5.80 2.94 -5.17
C LEU A 88 -6.36 1.82 -4.29
N LEU A 89 -6.99 2.14 -3.17
CA LEU A 89 -7.59 1.15 -2.27
C LEU A 89 -8.74 0.40 -2.95
N ILE A 90 -9.61 1.10 -3.69
CA ILE A 90 -10.72 0.46 -4.43
C ILE A 90 -10.19 -0.52 -5.47
N LEU A 91 -9.15 -0.12 -6.24
CA LEU A 91 -8.56 -0.98 -7.27
C LEU A 91 -7.81 -2.20 -6.73
N HIS A 92 -7.53 -2.21 -5.41
CA HIS A 92 -6.90 -3.33 -4.71
C HIS A 92 -7.88 -4.17 -3.89
N ALA A 93 -9.15 -3.76 -3.80
CA ALA A 93 -10.14 -4.44 -2.98
C ALA A 93 -10.39 -5.87 -3.45
N ASP A 94 -10.33 -6.11 -4.76
CA ASP A 94 -10.47 -7.44 -5.34
C ASP A 94 -9.54 -7.63 -6.54
N HIS A 95 -8.83 -8.75 -6.59
CA HIS A 95 -7.97 -9.15 -7.70
C HIS A 95 -7.75 -10.66 -7.72
N GLU A 96 -8.81 -11.43 -7.95
CA GLU A 96 -8.80 -12.89 -8.05
C GLU A 96 -8.20 -13.62 -6.84
N GLN A 97 -7.82 -14.90 -7.03
CA GLN A 97 -7.20 -15.75 -6.01
C GLN A 97 -5.68 -15.52 -5.95
N ASN A 98 -5.27 -14.41 -5.34
CA ASN A 98 -3.86 -14.17 -5.04
C ASN A 98 -3.41 -14.95 -3.79
N CYS A 99 -2.11 -14.91 -3.47
CA CYS A 99 -1.54 -15.65 -2.35
C CYS A 99 -2.19 -15.28 -1.00
N SER A 100 -2.44 -13.99 -0.73
CA SER A 100 -3.11 -13.56 0.50
C SER A 100 -4.54 -14.07 0.57
N THR A 101 -5.32 -13.94 -0.51
CA THR A 101 -6.70 -14.43 -0.57
C THR A 101 -6.75 -15.95 -0.33
N SER A 102 -5.87 -16.70 -0.98
CA SER A 102 -5.78 -18.15 -0.78
C SER A 102 -5.40 -18.50 0.66
N THR A 103 -4.44 -17.80 1.25
CA THR A 103 -4.03 -18.01 2.64
C THR A 103 -5.16 -17.74 3.62
N VAL A 104 -5.87 -16.62 3.46
CA VAL A 104 -7.03 -16.27 4.32
C VAL A 104 -8.10 -17.36 4.23
N ARG A 105 -8.40 -17.85 3.01
CA ARG A 105 -9.40 -18.92 2.82
C ARG A 105 -8.96 -20.24 3.43
N VAL A 106 -7.69 -20.62 3.29
CA VAL A 106 -7.15 -21.85 3.90
C VAL A 106 -7.22 -21.77 5.42
N VAL A 107 -6.76 -20.67 6.03
CA VAL A 107 -6.82 -20.49 7.48
C VAL A 107 -8.28 -20.42 7.96
N GLY A 108 -9.13 -19.66 7.28
CA GLY A 108 -10.55 -19.54 7.62
C GLY A 108 -11.32 -20.87 7.50
N SER A 109 -10.88 -21.79 6.61
CA SER A 109 -11.49 -23.13 6.49
C SER A 109 -11.35 -23.98 7.76
N SER A 110 -10.40 -23.66 8.63
CA SER A 110 -10.25 -24.29 9.95
C SER A 110 -11.15 -23.67 11.02
N GLN A 111 -12.04 -22.75 10.64
CA GLN A 111 -12.87 -21.95 11.55
C GLN A 111 -12.05 -21.01 12.46
N ALA A 112 -10.83 -20.67 12.06
CA ALA A 112 -10.07 -19.59 12.69
C ALA A 112 -10.84 -18.27 12.57
N ASN A 113 -10.80 -17.43 13.62
CA ASN A 113 -11.53 -16.17 13.62
C ASN A 113 -11.06 -15.21 12.52
N LEU A 114 -11.88 -14.20 12.21
CA LEU A 114 -11.61 -13.21 11.15
C LEU A 114 -10.25 -12.56 11.30
N PHE A 115 -9.89 -12.09 12.49
CA PHE A 115 -8.65 -11.35 12.71
C PHE A 115 -7.42 -12.23 12.54
N ALA A 116 -7.45 -13.47 13.01
CA ALA A 116 -6.39 -14.45 12.81
C ALA A 116 -6.22 -14.80 11.34
N SER A 117 -7.32 -15.00 10.61
CA SER A 117 -7.31 -15.32 9.19
C SER A 117 -6.73 -14.18 8.35
N ILE A 118 -7.11 -12.94 8.65
CA ILE A 118 -6.56 -11.75 7.97
C ILE A 118 -5.10 -11.51 8.34
N SER A 119 -4.71 -11.76 9.60
CA SER A 119 -3.30 -11.70 10.00
C SER A 119 -2.42 -12.67 9.20
N ALA A 120 -2.92 -13.88 8.93
CA ALA A 120 -2.22 -14.83 8.07
C ALA A 120 -2.08 -14.32 6.62
N GLY A 121 -3.12 -13.66 6.09
CA GLY A 121 -3.05 -12.99 4.77
C GLY A 121 -2.01 -11.86 4.73
N ILE A 122 -1.88 -11.09 5.81
CA ILE A 122 -0.85 -10.06 5.95
C ILE A 122 0.56 -10.70 5.97
N CYS A 123 0.73 -11.83 6.65
CA CYS A 123 1.97 -12.59 6.63
C CYS A 123 2.31 -13.10 5.23
N ALA A 124 1.32 -13.59 4.48
CA ALA A 124 1.52 -13.99 3.08
C ALA A 124 1.93 -12.81 2.20
N LEU A 125 1.32 -11.64 2.40
CA LEU A 125 1.67 -10.41 1.66
C LEU A 125 3.11 -9.94 1.97
N TRP A 126 3.61 -10.24 3.14
CA TRP A 126 4.98 -9.88 3.53
C TRP A 126 6.06 -10.67 2.75
N GLY A 127 5.70 -11.79 2.16
CA GLY A 127 6.62 -12.58 1.36
C GLY A 127 7.13 -11.85 0.12
N PRO A 128 8.45 -11.95 -0.22
CA PRO A 128 9.05 -11.22 -1.34
C PRO A 128 8.43 -11.59 -2.70
N LEU A 129 7.94 -12.81 -2.86
CA LEU A 129 7.31 -13.28 -4.10
C LEU A 129 5.85 -12.81 -4.26
N HIS A 130 5.28 -12.15 -3.25
CA HIS A 130 3.91 -11.63 -3.30
C HIS A 130 3.88 -10.11 -3.13
N GLY A 131 4.20 -9.58 -1.96
CA GLY A 131 4.21 -8.13 -1.70
C GLY A 131 5.52 -7.44 -2.05
N GLY A 132 6.60 -8.18 -2.32
CA GLY A 132 7.93 -7.60 -2.59
C GLY A 132 8.07 -6.85 -3.90
N ALA A 133 7.20 -7.09 -4.89
CA ALA A 133 7.30 -6.45 -6.20
C ALA A 133 7.30 -4.91 -6.13
N ASN A 134 6.50 -4.32 -5.24
CA ASN A 134 6.44 -2.87 -5.08
C ASN A 134 7.74 -2.30 -4.49
N GLN A 135 8.34 -2.98 -3.52
CA GLN A 135 9.61 -2.61 -2.93
C GLN A 135 10.73 -2.68 -3.99
N GLU A 136 10.82 -3.78 -4.73
CA GLU A 136 11.83 -3.96 -5.78
C GLU A 136 11.74 -2.89 -6.89
N VAL A 137 10.53 -2.42 -7.21
CA VAL A 137 10.38 -1.32 -8.17
C VAL A 137 10.89 0.00 -7.60
N ILE A 138 10.61 0.30 -6.32
CA ILE A 138 11.14 1.51 -5.67
C ILE A 138 12.66 1.46 -5.68
N GLU A 139 13.25 0.37 -5.23
CA GLU A 139 14.70 0.17 -5.20
C GLU A 139 15.34 0.30 -6.60
N MET A 140 14.67 -0.23 -7.63
CA MET A 140 15.11 -0.07 -9.02
C MET A 140 15.08 1.40 -9.46
N LEU A 141 14.02 2.13 -9.14
CA LEU A 141 13.89 3.55 -9.51
C LEU A 141 14.91 4.42 -8.75
N GLU A 142 15.16 4.12 -7.48
CA GLU A 142 16.21 4.78 -6.71
C GLU A 142 17.59 4.53 -7.32
N ARG A 143 17.91 3.29 -7.69
CA ARG A 143 19.15 2.94 -8.41
C ARG A 143 19.28 3.72 -9.72
N ILE A 144 18.22 3.81 -10.52
CA ILE A 144 18.23 4.58 -11.79
C ILE A 144 18.50 6.06 -11.51
N ARG A 145 17.85 6.62 -10.50
CA ARG A 145 18.07 8.02 -10.09
C ARG A 145 19.51 8.27 -9.67
N ASP A 146 20.04 7.42 -8.81
CA ASP A 146 21.37 7.57 -8.21
C ASP A 146 22.48 7.33 -9.24
N ASP A 147 22.22 6.59 -10.31
CA ASP A 147 23.10 6.37 -11.47
C ASP A 147 22.95 7.47 -12.57
N GLY A 148 22.37 8.61 -12.23
CA GLY A 148 22.24 9.76 -13.12
C GLY A 148 20.96 9.81 -13.97
N GLY A 149 20.00 8.88 -13.77
CA GLY A 149 18.68 8.94 -14.38
C GLY A 149 18.61 8.55 -15.87
N ASP A 150 19.62 7.88 -16.42
CA ASP A 150 19.64 7.46 -17.83
C ASP A 150 18.70 6.27 -18.09
N LEU A 151 17.42 6.58 -18.33
CA LEU A 151 16.41 5.59 -18.66
C LEU A 151 16.75 4.76 -19.91
N LYS A 152 17.45 5.34 -20.91
CA LYS A 152 17.79 4.64 -22.16
C LYS A 152 18.77 3.51 -21.89
N LYS A 153 19.75 3.75 -21.03
CA LYS A 153 20.71 2.74 -20.55
C LYS A 153 19.96 1.54 -19.92
N TYR A 154 19.06 1.78 -18.99
CA TYR A 154 18.32 0.74 -18.29
C TYR A 154 17.33 -0.01 -19.16
N VAL A 155 16.69 0.66 -20.13
CA VAL A 155 15.84 0.01 -21.12
C VAL A 155 16.67 -0.89 -22.05
N ALA A 156 17.86 -0.46 -22.44
CA ALA A 156 18.79 -1.30 -23.23
C ALA A 156 19.24 -2.52 -22.44
N MET A 157 19.61 -2.36 -21.17
CA MET A 157 19.96 -3.46 -20.27
C MET A 157 18.82 -4.45 -20.11
N ALA A 158 17.57 -3.98 -19.95
CA ALA A 158 16.40 -4.84 -19.82
C ALA A 158 16.10 -5.67 -21.08
N LYS A 159 16.48 -5.17 -22.25
CA LYS A 159 16.36 -5.89 -23.54
C LYS A 159 17.49 -6.89 -23.77
N ASP A 160 18.64 -6.68 -23.15
CA ASP A 160 19.75 -7.61 -23.23
C ASP A 160 19.61 -8.73 -22.20
N LYS A 161 19.31 -9.93 -22.68
CA LYS A 161 19.17 -11.13 -21.84
C LYS A 161 20.43 -11.50 -21.06
N LYS A 162 21.61 -11.01 -21.49
CA LYS A 162 22.91 -11.30 -20.85
C LYS A 162 23.21 -10.34 -19.70
N SER A 163 22.55 -9.19 -19.65
CA SER A 163 22.78 -8.16 -18.62
C SER A 163 22.37 -8.59 -17.20
N GLY A 164 21.48 -9.59 -17.09
CA GLY A 164 20.88 -9.99 -15.81
C GLY A 164 19.95 -8.93 -15.19
N PHE A 165 19.82 -7.75 -15.81
CA PHE A 165 18.93 -6.71 -15.32
C PHE A 165 17.46 -7.03 -15.67
N ARG A 166 16.59 -6.96 -14.67
CA ARG A 166 15.15 -7.13 -14.82
C ARG A 166 14.44 -5.80 -14.55
N LEU A 167 13.57 -5.42 -15.47
CA LEU A 167 12.70 -4.26 -15.27
C LEU A 167 11.56 -4.66 -14.32
N MET A 168 11.66 -4.25 -13.07
CA MET A 168 10.67 -4.56 -12.05
C MET A 168 9.35 -3.81 -12.30
N GLY A 169 8.22 -4.40 -11.91
CA GLY A 169 6.89 -3.86 -12.18
C GLY A 169 6.32 -4.20 -13.55
N PHE A 170 7.05 -4.91 -14.40
CA PHE A 170 6.59 -5.38 -15.70
C PHE A 170 6.33 -6.90 -15.68
N GLY A 171 5.36 -7.32 -16.50
CA GLY A 171 4.94 -8.70 -16.56
C GLY A 171 3.96 -9.06 -15.42
N HIS A 172 2.72 -9.33 -15.79
CA HIS A 172 1.68 -9.77 -14.86
C HIS A 172 1.27 -11.21 -15.19
N ARG A 173 1.02 -12.03 -14.17
CA ARG A 173 0.68 -13.44 -14.40
C ARG A 173 -0.67 -13.60 -15.11
N VAL A 174 -1.64 -12.72 -14.81
CA VAL A 174 -3.00 -12.77 -15.36
C VAL A 174 -3.09 -11.96 -16.66
N TYR A 175 -2.66 -10.70 -16.64
CA TYR A 175 -2.75 -9.82 -17.79
C TYR A 175 -1.61 -10.07 -18.77
N LYS A 176 -1.96 -10.51 -19.99
CA LYS A 176 -0.97 -10.75 -21.06
C LYS A 176 -0.59 -9.48 -21.81
N ASN A 177 -1.51 -8.51 -21.89
CA ASN A 177 -1.30 -7.27 -22.62
C ASN A 177 -1.28 -6.07 -21.67
N PHE A 178 -2.44 -5.61 -21.23
CA PHE A 178 -2.61 -4.38 -20.48
C PHE A 178 -3.48 -4.61 -19.23
N ASP A 179 -3.02 -4.09 -18.10
CA ASP A 179 -3.82 -4.07 -16.86
C ASP A 179 -4.78 -2.86 -16.90
N PRO A 180 -6.10 -3.06 -16.94
CA PRO A 180 -7.07 -1.96 -17.05
C PRO A 180 -6.97 -0.96 -15.88
N ARG A 181 -6.51 -1.40 -14.71
CA ARG A 181 -6.28 -0.54 -13.55
C ARG A 181 -5.20 0.50 -13.82
N ALA A 182 -4.21 0.17 -14.66
CA ALA A 182 -3.09 1.06 -14.98
C ALA A 182 -3.54 2.36 -15.64
N THR A 183 -4.63 2.36 -16.43
CA THR A 183 -5.17 3.59 -17.02
C THR A 183 -5.65 4.56 -15.95
N ILE A 184 -6.40 4.06 -14.96
CA ILE A 184 -6.93 4.87 -13.86
C ILE A 184 -5.78 5.39 -13.00
N LEU A 185 -4.85 4.50 -12.65
CA LEU A 185 -3.70 4.85 -11.80
C LEU A 185 -2.76 5.84 -12.48
N LYS A 186 -2.52 5.70 -13.80
CA LYS A 186 -1.71 6.66 -14.57
C LYS A 186 -2.29 8.07 -14.55
N LYS A 187 -3.63 8.19 -14.68
CA LYS A 187 -4.31 9.47 -14.57
C LYS A 187 -4.12 10.08 -13.18
N LYS A 188 -4.36 9.29 -12.12
CA LYS A 188 -4.17 9.73 -10.74
C LYS A 188 -2.72 10.09 -10.42
N ALA A 189 -1.76 9.34 -10.93
CA ALA A 189 -0.35 9.67 -10.81
C ALA A 189 -0.02 11.02 -11.45
N GLY A 190 -0.56 11.31 -12.64
CA GLY A 190 -0.39 12.60 -13.30
C GLY A 190 -0.94 13.76 -12.47
N GLU A 191 -2.11 13.59 -11.84
CA GLU A 191 -2.71 14.59 -10.94
C GLU A 191 -1.80 14.85 -9.72
N VAL A 192 -1.25 13.78 -9.11
CA VAL A 192 -0.34 13.87 -7.94
C VAL A 192 0.99 14.50 -8.32
N LEU A 193 1.59 14.09 -9.44
CA LEU A 193 2.86 14.67 -9.93
C LEU A 193 2.71 16.16 -10.23
N GLY A 194 1.62 16.57 -10.90
CA GLY A 194 1.34 17.98 -11.14
C GLY A 194 1.17 18.82 -9.86
N LEU A 195 0.71 18.21 -8.77
CA LEU A 195 0.65 18.86 -7.46
C LEU A 195 2.05 19.05 -6.86
N LEU A 196 2.94 18.08 -7.05
CA LEU A 196 4.29 18.09 -6.49
C LEU A 196 5.22 19.04 -7.26
N ASP A 197 5.13 19.07 -8.58
CA ASP A 197 5.88 20.01 -9.41
C ASP A 197 5.57 21.48 -9.05
N ARG A 198 4.31 21.77 -8.69
CA ARG A 198 3.91 23.09 -8.20
C ARG A 198 4.42 23.40 -6.78
N LYS A 199 4.77 22.38 -6.01
CA LYS A 199 5.26 22.50 -4.62
C LYS A 199 6.76 22.20 -4.49
N SER A 200 7.48 21.94 -5.58
CA SER A 200 8.86 21.43 -5.60
C SER A 200 9.90 22.33 -4.91
N THR A 201 9.49 23.46 -4.33
CA THR A 201 10.34 24.29 -3.49
C THR A 201 10.34 23.91 -2.00
N ARG A 202 9.51 22.93 -1.52
CA ARG A 202 9.36 22.76 -0.07
C ARG A 202 9.16 21.36 0.54
N LEU A 203 9.07 20.26 -0.18
CA LEU A 203 8.76 18.98 0.50
C LEU A 203 9.43 17.75 -0.15
N ASN A 204 10.23 17.07 0.66
CA ASN A 204 10.72 15.68 0.51
C ASN A 204 9.57 14.63 0.56
N SER A 205 8.56 14.76 -0.29
CA SER A 205 7.49 13.75 -0.42
C SER A 205 7.74 12.74 -1.55
N SER A 206 9.02 12.53 -1.88
CA SER A 206 9.47 11.63 -2.95
C SER A 206 8.97 10.18 -2.80
N HIS A 207 8.84 9.67 -1.58
CA HIS A 207 8.44 8.27 -1.35
C HIS A 207 7.01 7.95 -1.78
N LEU A 208 6.04 8.83 -1.55
CA LEU A 208 4.65 8.58 -1.94
C LEU A 208 4.49 8.61 -3.46
N VAL A 209 5.20 9.52 -4.13
CA VAL A 209 5.17 9.69 -5.59
C VAL A 209 5.82 8.53 -6.30
N ILE A 210 6.95 8.05 -5.78
CA ILE A 210 7.66 6.91 -6.34
C ILE A 210 6.79 5.66 -6.22
N SER A 211 6.19 5.39 -5.07
CA SER A 211 5.26 4.27 -4.88
C SER A 211 4.07 4.33 -5.84
N TYR A 212 3.60 5.53 -6.17
CA TYR A 212 2.49 5.76 -7.09
C TYR A 212 2.89 5.57 -8.55
N ALA A 213 4.04 6.11 -8.97
CA ALA A 213 4.58 5.94 -10.32
C ALA A 213 4.86 4.46 -10.64
N VAL A 214 5.33 3.70 -9.66
CA VAL A 214 5.59 2.26 -9.74
C VAL A 214 4.34 1.46 -10.08
N PHE A 215 3.21 1.84 -9.53
CA PHE A 215 1.94 1.17 -9.81
C PHE A 215 1.44 1.43 -11.23
N CYS A 216 1.80 2.58 -11.79
CA CYS A 216 1.40 2.96 -13.16
C CYS A 216 2.24 2.32 -14.25
N LEU A 217 3.41 1.75 -13.91
CA LEU A 217 4.32 1.12 -14.86
C LEU A 217 4.10 -0.38 -15.05
N LYS A 218 3.14 -0.99 -14.35
CA LYS A 218 2.74 -2.38 -14.63
C LYS A 218 2.08 -2.47 -16.01
N LYS A 219 2.89 -2.80 -16.99
CA LYS A 219 2.46 -3.32 -18.30
C LYS A 219 2.56 -4.80 -18.31
#